data_9a9c11cc1476f4f293217c11a6d2b88f
#
_entry.id   9a9c11cc1476f4f293217c11a6d2b88f
#
_cell.length_a   1.000
_cell.length_b   1.000
_cell.length_c   1.000
_cell.angle_alpha   90.00
_cell.angle_beta   90.00
_cell.angle_gamma   90.00
#
_symmetry.space_group_name_H-M   'P 1'
#
loop_
_entity.id
_entity.type
_entity.pdbx_description
1 polymer ?
#
loop_
_entity_poly.entity_id
_entity_poly.type
_entity_poly.pdbx_seq_one_letter_code
_entity_poly.pdbx_strand_id
1 'polypeptide(L)'
;YMSDLFELNYFSSIMDYVKRKNPAANGFFDDADVSLEMDVLKISLKKGGKELLLTQGVDKDIENTFLDMFGMSVKIEMIETEIYDVEKAAKAAAAEKKAKEEAIKKEEIKNIKHTLLGDLPIYIDTAKTIFGKDISEKPMPISELAFDTGVATVWGDILNFELKDTKRGYYKILTFDITDYTSSVSIKVFDTKDVVDAIASKIADAHTLIVKGGYKEDSFSGKYMITPDSIQTVLKAEKEDNAEEKRVELHLHTSLSEMDGITAPKALINRAIKWGHKAIAVTDHGVVQALPEAYNTAKGKIKLILGMEGYLVDDEKYPNFMELKNNQFKRHHIILLVKEDTSLDESIPKEERKYGRKNLYELISYSNVKTYKTRPLIPKSMLAGKRDGLILGSACEQGELYQAILEEKTDEELEKIASFYDYLEIQPNGNNAFMLRTSDQEYITNKKGEEKK
;
A
#
# COMPACT_ATOMS: atom_id res chain seq x y z
N TYR A 1 50.35 25.53 -12.91
CA TYR A 1 49.16 25.70 -13.73
C TYR A 1 48.04 24.89 -13.04
N MET A 2 46.79 25.36 -13.09
CA MET A 2 45.66 24.72 -12.37
C MET A 2 45.36 23.29 -12.86
N SER A 3 45.68 22.93 -14.09
CA SER A 3 45.55 21.57 -14.63
C SER A 3 46.39 20.51 -13.89
N ASP A 4 47.48 20.92 -13.25
CA ASP A 4 48.34 20.01 -12.50
C ASP A 4 47.84 19.73 -11.08
N LEU A 5 46.73 20.40 -10.68
CA LEU A 5 46.08 20.27 -9.36
C LEU A 5 44.85 19.37 -9.40
N PHE A 6 44.37 18.95 -10.58
CA PHE A 6 43.19 18.08 -10.67
C PHE A 6 43.58 16.62 -10.38
N GLU A 7 42.95 16.06 -9.37
CA GLU A 7 42.96 14.62 -9.09
C GLU A 7 41.53 14.07 -9.22
N LEU A 8 41.39 12.84 -9.70
CA LEU A 8 40.08 12.18 -9.84
C LEU A 8 39.27 12.15 -8.53
N ASN A 9 39.96 12.27 -7.39
CA ASN A 9 39.32 12.36 -6.07
C ASN A 9 38.42 13.58 -5.91
N TYR A 10 38.61 14.63 -6.71
CA TYR A 10 37.76 15.84 -6.70
C TYR A 10 36.48 15.66 -7.49
N PHE A 11 36.30 14.57 -8.25
CA PHE A 11 35.13 14.35 -9.08
C PHE A 11 33.83 14.38 -8.26
N SER A 12 33.81 13.77 -7.07
CA SER A 12 32.59 13.79 -6.21
C SER A 12 32.20 15.23 -5.81
N SER A 13 33.18 16.07 -5.50
CA SER A 13 32.94 17.48 -5.13
C SER A 13 32.46 18.31 -6.33
N ILE A 14 32.95 18.01 -7.53
CA ILE A 14 32.46 18.60 -8.78
C ILE A 14 31.03 18.20 -9.00
N MET A 15 30.71 16.93 -8.82
CA MET A 15 29.32 16.43 -8.97
C MET A 15 28.37 17.01 -7.96
N ASP A 16 28.80 17.28 -6.73
CA ASP A 16 27.97 17.98 -5.74
C ASP A 16 27.62 19.41 -6.17
N TYR A 17 28.53 20.07 -6.87
CA TYR A 17 28.26 21.39 -7.46
C TYR A 17 27.32 21.30 -8.66
N VAL A 18 27.54 20.33 -9.56
CA VAL A 18 26.67 20.11 -10.74
C VAL A 18 25.24 19.73 -10.28
N LYS A 19 25.09 18.87 -9.28
CA LYS A 19 23.78 18.46 -8.71
C LYS A 19 22.99 19.66 -8.17
N ARG A 20 23.66 20.68 -7.63
CA ARG A 20 22.99 21.90 -7.15
C ARG A 20 22.50 22.76 -8.30
N LYS A 21 23.24 22.82 -9.43
CA LYS A 21 22.85 23.55 -10.65
C LYS A 21 21.78 22.82 -11.45
N ASN A 22 21.94 21.49 -11.56
CA ASN A 22 21.09 20.62 -12.37
C ASN A 22 20.63 19.42 -11.56
N PRO A 23 19.42 19.47 -10.95
CA PRO A 23 18.89 18.38 -10.14
C PRO A 23 18.71 17.03 -10.88
N ALA A 24 18.69 17.03 -12.23
CA ALA A 24 18.63 15.81 -13.03
C ALA A 24 19.86 14.92 -12.84
N ALA A 25 20.99 15.49 -12.36
CA ALA A 25 22.22 14.74 -12.05
C ALA A 25 22.12 13.89 -10.77
N ASN A 26 21.08 14.05 -9.93
CA ASN A 26 20.99 13.35 -8.64
C ASN A 26 20.84 11.84 -8.82
N GLY A 27 21.67 11.09 -8.09
CA GLY A 27 21.59 9.64 -7.98
C GLY A 27 22.26 8.83 -9.10
N PHE A 28 22.62 9.44 -10.23
CA PHE A 28 23.21 8.72 -11.36
C PHE A 28 24.73 8.53 -11.24
N PHE A 29 25.41 9.40 -10.51
CA PHE A 29 26.87 9.41 -10.43
C PHE A 29 27.45 8.83 -9.13
N ASP A 30 26.60 8.42 -8.18
CA ASP A 30 27.04 8.00 -6.83
C ASP A 30 27.95 6.76 -6.84
N ASP A 31 27.81 5.88 -7.85
CA ASP A 31 28.61 4.66 -8.02
C ASP A 31 29.31 4.62 -9.40
N ALA A 32 29.44 5.77 -10.08
CA ALA A 32 30.01 5.83 -11.40
C ALA A 32 31.55 5.65 -11.33
N ASP A 33 32.10 4.85 -12.25
CA ASP A 33 33.56 4.78 -12.43
C ASP A 33 33.99 5.89 -13.39
N VAL A 34 35.05 6.61 -13.04
CA VAL A 34 35.50 7.78 -13.76
C VAL A 34 37.00 7.64 -14.11
N SER A 35 37.32 7.95 -15.34
CA SER A 35 38.71 8.04 -15.80
C SER A 35 38.92 9.26 -16.70
N LEU A 36 40.10 9.86 -16.62
CA LEU A 36 40.50 10.98 -17.47
C LEU A 36 41.60 10.51 -18.40
N GLU A 37 41.37 10.55 -19.70
CA GLU A 37 42.36 10.23 -20.74
C GLU A 37 42.55 11.48 -21.60
N MET A 38 43.73 12.10 -21.49
CA MET A 38 44.05 13.39 -22.12
C MET A 38 42.99 14.47 -21.76
N ASP A 39 42.11 14.81 -22.68
CA ASP A 39 41.05 15.81 -22.51
C ASP A 39 39.63 15.20 -22.49
N VAL A 40 39.52 13.85 -22.40
CA VAL A 40 38.24 13.14 -22.36
C VAL A 40 37.99 12.55 -20.96
N LEU A 41 36.97 13.03 -20.27
CA LEU A 41 36.48 12.46 -19.01
C LEU A 41 35.46 11.39 -19.32
N LYS A 42 35.85 10.13 -19.16
CA LYS A 42 34.98 8.98 -19.33
C LYS A 42 34.25 8.68 -18.02
N ILE A 43 32.92 8.64 -18.05
CA ILE A 43 32.05 8.37 -16.90
C ILE A 43 31.24 7.13 -17.21
N SER A 44 31.47 6.03 -16.51
CA SER A 44 30.74 4.78 -16.64
C SER A 44 29.61 4.73 -15.64
N LEU A 45 28.37 4.91 -16.13
CA LEU A 45 27.16 4.92 -15.33
C LEU A 45 26.70 3.48 -15.05
N LYS A 46 26.65 3.09 -13.77
CA LYS A 46 26.18 1.75 -13.34
C LYS A 46 24.66 1.65 -13.22
N LYS A 47 23.98 2.78 -13.18
CA LYS A 47 22.51 2.87 -12.98
C LYS A 47 21.76 3.28 -14.25
N GLY A 48 22.43 3.32 -15.41
CA GLY A 48 21.83 3.82 -16.66
C GLY A 48 21.58 5.33 -16.62
N GLY A 49 20.72 5.84 -17.52
CA GLY A 49 20.28 7.24 -17.51
C GLY A 49 21.06 8.16 -18.43
N LYS A 50 21.96 7.65 -19.26
CA LYS A 50 22.79 8.44 -20.21
C LYS A 50 21.93 9.36 -21.08
N GLU A 51 20.88 8.84 -21.73
CA GLU A 51 20.03 9.67 -22.60
C GLU A 51 19.38 10.83 -21.86
N LEU A 52 18.90 10.57 -20.63
CA LEU A 52 18.29 11.60 -19.80
C LEU A 52 19.30 12.69 -19.44
N LEU A 53 20.49 12.30 -18.98
CA LEU A 53 21.54 13.24 -18.57
C LEU A 53 22.01 14.12 -19.75
N LEU A 54 22.18 13.53 -20.94
CA LEU A 54 22.53 14.26 -22.15
C LEU A 54 21.38 15.22 -22.58
N THR A 55 20.14 14.75 -22.54
CA THR A 55 18.96 15.58 -22.89
C THR A 55 18.82 16.77 -21.95
N GLN A 56 19.18 16.61 -20.67
CA GLN A 56 19.13 17.67 -19.67
C GLN A 56 20.42 18.54 -19.64
N GLY A 57 21.37 18.29 -20.53
CA GLY A 57 22.59 19.09 -20.67
C GLY A 57 23.58 18.93 -19.51
N VAL A 58 23.51 17.84 -18.75
CA VAL A 58 24.41 17.58 -17.59
C VAL A 58 25.86 17.43 -18.04
N ASP A 59 26.13 16.87 -19.22
CA ASP A 59 27.45 16.81 -19.83
C ASP A 59 28.08 18.19 -19.95
N LYS A 60 27.34 19.17 -20.46
CA LYS A 60 27.78 20.56 -20.61
C LYS A 60 27.95 21.26 -19.27
N ASP A 61 27.11 20.96 -18.29
CA ASP A 61 27.26 21.51 -16.95
C ASP A 61 28.55 20.99 -16.28
N ILE A 62 28.94 19.74 -16.52
CA ILE A 62 30.20 19.17 -16.05
C ILE A 62 31.36 19.83 -16.79
N GLU A 63 31.35 19.92 -18.13
CA GLU A 63 32.38 20.58 -18.94
C GLU A 63 32.65 22.02 -18.48
N ASN A 64 31.58 22.81 -18.31
CA ASN A 64 31.67 24.18 -17.82
C ASN A 64 32.24 24.28 -16.40
N THR A 65 31.85 23.32 -15.53
CA THR A 65 32.36 23.30 -14.15
C THR A 65 33.88 23.00 -14.10
N PHE A 66 34.36 22.09 -14.96
CA PHE A 66 35.79 21.86 -15.10
C PHE A 66 36.57 23.08 -15.62
N LEU A 67 35.99 23.78 -16.58
CA LEU A 67 36.57 25.01 -17.10
C LEU A 67 36.63 26.12 -16.03
N ASP A 68 35.51 26.30 -15.30
CA ASP A 68 35.37 27.33 -14.27
C ASP A 68 36.27 27.05 -13.04
N MET A 69 36.38 25.80 -12.59
CA MET A 69 37.10 25.46 -11.35
C MET A 69 38.59 25.20 -11.57
N PHE A 70 38.95 24.62 -12.70
CA PHE A 70 40.33 24.16 -12.94
C PHE A 70 40.98 24.79 -14.18
N GLY A 71 40.22 25.57 -14.98
CA GLY A 71 40.71 26.10 -16.27
C GLY A 71 40.98 25.00 -17.31
N MET A 72 40.39 23.80 -17.10
CA MET A 72 40.55 22.65 -17.98
C MET A 72 39.37 22.52 -18.94
N SER A 73 39.65 22.41 -20.22
CA SER A 73 38.64 22.05 -21.22
C SER A 73 38.62 20.52 -21.35
N VAL A 74 37.56 19.89 -20.88
CA VAL A 74 37.36 18.44 -20.97
C VAL A 74 36.14 18.14 -21.83
N LYS A 75 36.13 17.00 -22.51
CA LYS A 75 34.96 16.44 -23.17
C LYS A 75 34.40 15.33 -22.33
N ILE A 76 33.08 15.29 -22.18
CA ILE A 76 32.45 14.26 -21.39
C ILE A 76 32.00 13.11 -22.29
N GLU A 77 32.48 11.90 -22.00
CA GLU A 77 31.98 10.65 -22.60
C GLU A 77 31.28 9.81 -21.54
N MET A 78 29.92 9.72 -21.61
CA MET A 78 29.15 8.87 -20.73
C MET A 78 28.91 7.50 -21.37
N ILE A 79 29.22 6.45 -20.63
CA ILE A 79 29.07 5.05 -21.05
C ILE A 79 28.14 4.36 -20.07
N GLU A 80 27.14 3.62 -20.54
CA GLU A 80 26.34 2.72 -19.71
C GLU A 80 27.02 1.35 -19.70
N THR A 81 27.28 0.83 -18.47
CA THR A 81 27.87 -0.50 -18.35
C THR A 81 26.78 -1.57 -18.40
N GLU A 82 26.88 -2.54 -19.30
CA GLU A 82 25.93 -3.65 -19.50
C GLU A 82 25.71 -4.53 -18.24
N ILE A 83 26.56 -4.41 -17.24
CA ILE A 83 26.50 -5.20 -16.00
C ILE A 83 25.20 -4.97 -15.22
N TYR A 84 24.62 -3.77 -15.27
CA TYR A 84 23.35 -3.47 -14.55
C TYR A 84 22.14 -4.15 -15.17
N ASP A 85 22.10 -4.29 -16.50
CA ASP A 85 20.98 -4.93 -17.19
C ASP A 85 21.01 -6.46 -17.02
N VAL A 86 22.17 -7.08 -16.95
CA VAL A 86 22.31 -8.54 -16.77
C VAL A 86 21.90 -8.98 -15.36
N GLU A 87 22.32 -8.26 -14.31
CA GLU A 87 21.90 -8.57 -12.93
C GLU A 87 20.41 -8.27 -12.70
N LYS A 88 19.92 -7.17 -13.25
CA LYS A 88 18.49 -6.81 -13.17
C LYS A 88 17.64 -7.76 -13.97
N ALA A 89 18.08 -8.15 -15.18
CA ALA A 89 17.43 -9.16 -15.99
C ALA A 89 17.49 -10.55 -15.32
N ALA A 90 18.62 -10.93 -14.70
CA ALA A 90 18.75 -12.18 -13.95
C ALA A 90 17.88 -12.20 -12.68
N LYS A 91 17.81 -11.10 -11.94
CA LYS A 91 16.89 -10.97 -10.78
C LYS A 91 15.43 -10.95 -11.20
N ALA A 92 15.10 -10.27 -12.30
CA ALA A 92 13.75 -10.26 -12.87
C ALA A 92 13.35 -11.65 -13.39
N ALA A 93 14.25 -12.35 -14.11
CA ALA A 93 14.02 -13.71 -14.60
C ALA A 93 13.92 -14.73 -13.45
N ALA A 94 14.72 -14.59 -12.40
CA ALA A 94 14.62 -15.43 -11.21
C ALA A 94 13.32 -15.19 -10.42
N ALA A 95 12.90 -13.91 -10.31
CA ALA A 95 11.61 -13.55 -9.70
C ALA A 95 10.42 -14.04 -10.55
N GLU A 96 10.51 -13.94 -11.86
CA GLU A 96 9.49 -14.45 -12.80
C GLU A 96 9.41 -15.98 -12.78
N LYS A 97 10.56 -16.67 -12.71
CA LYS A 97 10.61 -18.12 -12.59
C LYS A 97 10.02 -18.58 -11.26
N LYS A 98 10.37 -17.92 -10.13
CA LYS A 98 9.80 -18.20 -8.82
C LYS A 98 8.29 -17.91 -8.80
N ALA A 99 7.84 -16.83 -9.41
CA ALA A 99 6.42 -16.50 -9.54
C ALA A 99 5.66 -17.53 -10.42
N LYS A 100 6.29 -18.04 -11.49
CA LYS A 100 5.71 -19.10 -12.34
C LYS A 100 5.65 -20.45 -11.61
N GLU A 101 6.69 -20.81 -10.85
CA GLU A 101 6.70 -22.02 -10.04
C GLU A 101 5.66 -21.94 -8.89
N GLU A 102 5.50 -20.77 -8.26
CA GLU A 102 4.44 -20.54 -7.28
C GLU A 102 3.04 -20.54 -7.91
N ALA A 103 2.89 -20.03 -9.13
CA ALA A 103 1.63 -20.06 -9.87
C ALA A 103 1.26 -21.49 -10.28
N ILE A 104 2.22 -22.28 -10.76
CA ILE A 104 2.01 -23.71 -11.12
C ILE A 104 1.63 -24.50 -9.86
N LYS A 105 2.36 -24.33 -8.73
CA LYS A 105 1.99 -24.96 -7.47
C LYS A 105 0.59 -24.56 -6.98
N LYS A 106 0.20 -23.29 -7.15
CA LYS A 106 -1.15 -22.80 -6.83
C LYS A 106 -2.22 -23.36 -7.76
N GLU A 107 -1.90 -23.59 -9.02
CA GLU A 107 -2.82 -24.18 -10.00
C GLU A 107 -2.99 -25.68 -9.79
N GLU A 108 -1.93 -26.41 -9.44
CA GLU A 108 -1.98 -27.80 -9.04
C GLU A 108 -2.82 -28.00 -7.77
N ILE A 109 -2.70 -27.12 -6.78
CA ILE A 109 -3.52 -27.12 -5.55
C ILE A 109 -4.99 -26.84 -5.85
N LYS A 110 -5.30 -25.98 -6.84
CA LYS A 110 -6.68 -25.65 -7.24
C LYS A 110 -7.44 -26.84 -7.86
N ASN A 111 -6.75 -27.77 -8.49
CA ASN A 111 -7.36 -28.92 -9.16
C ASN A 111 -7.62 -30.11 -8.21
N ILE A 112 -7.14 -30.05 -6.96
CA ILE A 112 -7.41 -31.03 -5.93
C ILE A 112 -8.64 -30.55 -5.13
N LYS A 113 -9.68 -31.38 -5.08
CA LYS A 113 -10.87 -31.09 -4.27
C LYS A 113 -10.52 -31.32 -2.79
N HIS A 114 -10.13 -30.25 -2.10
CA HIS A 114 -9.81 -30.30 -0.68
C HIS A 114 -11.06 -30.40 0.20
N THR A 115 -10.91 -31.00 1.38
CA THR A 115 -11.99 -31.22 2.34
C THR A 115 -11.89 -30.21 3.49
N LEU A 116 -12.92 -29.39 3.67
CA LEU A 116 -12.99 -28.46 4.80
C LEU A 116 -13.18 -29.22 6.12
N LEU A 117 -12.63 -28.70 7.21
CA LEU A 117 -12.86 -29.22 8.55
C LEU A 117 -14.17 -28.65 9.13
N GLY A 118 -15.30 -29.26 8.75
CA GLY A 118 -16.63 -28.73 9.11
C GLY A 118 -16.85 -27.33 8.60
N ASP A 119 -17.21 -26.39 9.48
CA ASP A 119 -17.44 -24.99 9.16
C ASP A 119 -16.17 -24.12 9.20
N LEU A 120 -15.02 -24.71 9.54
CA LEU A 120 -13.77 -23.97 9.64
C LEU A 120 -13.14 -23.77 8.25
N PRO A 121 -12.55 -22.60 7.98
CA PRO A 121 -11.97 -22.28 6.67
C PRO A 121 -10.56 -22.91 6.51
N ILE A 122 -10.41 -24.19 6.87
CA ILE A 122 -9.15 -24.95 6.76
C ILE A 122 -9.38 -26.29 6.09
N TYR A 123 -8.43 -26.74 5.28
CA TYR A 123 -8.49 -27.99 4.54
C TYR A 123 -7.76 -29.10 5.29
N ILE A 124 -8.50 -29.95 5.98
CA ILE A 124 -7.92 -31.00 6.88
C ILE A 124 -7.05 -32.01 6.15
N ASP A 125 -7.36 -32.32 4.89
CA ASP A 125 -6.57 -33.21 4.05
C ASP A 125 -5.17 -32.68 3.71
N THR A 126 -4.92 -31.40 3.98
CA THR A 126 -3.61 -30.76 3.79
C THR A 126 -2.78 -30.69 5.07
N ALA A 127 -3.33 -31.15 6.19
CA ALA A 127 -2.67 -31.08 7.48
C ALA A 127 -1.36 -31.90 7.48
N LYS A 128 -0.27 -31.29 7.94
CA LYS A 128 1.04 -31.94 8.08
C LYS A 128 1.59 -31.68 9.47
N THR A 129 1.83 -32.74 10.23
CA THR A 129 2.41 -32.66 11.57
C THR A 129 3.87 -32.18 11.49
N ILE A 130 4.18 -31.13 12.21
CA ILE A 130 5.53 -30.55 12.28
C ILE A 130 6.13 -30.71 13.68
N PHE A 131 5.29 -30.90 14.68
CA PHE A 131 5.68 -31.20 16.07
C PHE A 131 4.63 -32.10 16.75
N GLY A 132 5.06 -33.06 17.57
CA GLY A 132 4.19 -33.94 18.32
C GLY A 132 3.50 -35.02 17.46
N LYS A 133 2.20 -35.21 17.68
CA LYS A 133 1.36 -36.22 17.03
C LYS A 133 0.29 -35.53 16.16
N ASP A 134 -0.35 -36.35 15.32
CA ASP A 134 -1.51 -35.89 14.54
C ASP A 134 -2.64 -35.44 15.47
N ILE A 135 -3.27 -34.33 15.09
CA ILE A 135 -4.38 -33.75 15.82
C ILE A 135 -5.67 -34.17 15.12
N SER A 136 -6.53 -34.87 15.83
CA SER A 136 -7.82 -35.39 15.34
C SER A 136 -9.02 -34.56 15.86
N GLU A 137 -8.82 -33.79 16.92
CA GLU A 137 -9.86 -33.01 17.56
C GLU A 137 -10.19 -31.77 16.75
N LYS A 138 -11.49 -31.43 16.70
CA LYS A 138 -11.95 -30.18 16.05
C LYS A 138 -11.45 -28.99 16.87
N PRO A 139 -10.80 -28.01 16.23
CA PRO A 139 -10.40 -26.79 16.91
C PRO A 139 -11.61 -26.00 17.45
N MET A 140 -11.46 -25.44 18.65
CA MET A 140 -12.41 -24.51 19.25
C MET A 140 -12.05 -23.06 18.88
N PRO A 141 -13.01 -22.11 18.92
CA PRO A 141 -12.72 -20.70 18.77
C PRO A 141 -11.76 -20.17 19.83
N ILE A 142 -10.77 -19.37 19.42
CA ILE A 142 -9.81 -18.78 20.38
C ILE A 142 -10.51 -17.86 21.40
N SER A 143 -11.61 -17.22 21.02
CA SER A 143 -12.43 -16.39 21.93
C SER A 143 -13.09 -17.18 23.07
N GLU A 144 -13.19 -18.51 22.98
CA GLU A 144 -13.76 -19.38 23.99
C GLU A 144 -12.70 -19.90 24.98
N LEU A 145 -11.43 -19.55 24.82
CA LEU A 145 -10.38 -19.92 25.79
C LEU A 145 -10.62 -19.24 27.13
N ALA A 146 -10.80 -20.03 28.17
CA ALA A 146 -11.00 -19.59 29.55
C ALA A 146 -9.88 -20.10 30.45
N PHE A 147 -9.70 -19.52 31.62
CA PHE A 147 -8.62 -19.85 32.57
C PHE A 147 -8.62 -21.33 33.00
N ASP A 148 -9.75 -21.99 32.92
CA ASP A 148 -9.97 -23.38 33.26
C ASP A 148 -10.02 -24.34 32.07
N THR A 149 -9.75 -23.86 30.87
CA THR A 149 -9.79 -24.67 29.63
C THR A 149 -8.85 -25.89 29.69
N GLY A 150 -7.70 -25.77 30.36
CA GLY A 150 -6.73 -26.83 30.47
C GLY A 150 -6.02 -27.14 29.15
N VAL A 151 -6.43 -28.21 28.45
CA VAL A 151 -5.89 -28.53 27.11
C VAL A 151 -6.82 -27.97 26.02
N ALA A 152 -6.27 -27.23 25.12
CA ALA A 152 -7.01 -26.61 23.99
C ALA A 152 -6.47 -27.11 22.66
N THR A 153 -7.37 -27.28 21.69
CA THR A 153 -7.03 -27.36 20.27
C THR A 153 -7.60 -26.15 19.57
N VAL A 154 -6.73 -25.38 18.92
CA VAL A 154 -7.09 -24.16 18.20
C VAL A 154 -6.47 -24.15 16.82
N TRP A 155 -7.01 -23.33 15.92
CA TRP A 155 -6.39 -23.04 14.63
C TRP A 155 -6.19 -21.54 14.47
N GLY A 156 -5.27 -21.12 13.60
CA GLY A 156 -5.15 -19.70 13.29
C GLY A 156 -4.05 -19.39 12.31
N ASP A 157 -4.14 -18.18 11.75
CA ASP A 157 -3.07 -17.58 10.97
C ASP A 157 -1.99 -17.04 11.89
N ILE A 158 -0.75 -17.22 11.47
CA ILE A 158 0.43 -16.84 12.27
C ILE A 158 0.61 -15.34 12.25
N LEU A 159 0.76 -14.78 13.43
CA LEU A 159 1.16 -13.38 13.68
C LEU A 159 2.39 -13.41 14.59
N ASN A 160 3.21 -12.38 14.49
CA ASN A 160 4.40 -12.20 15.30
C ASN A 160 5.24 -13.50 15.43
N PHE A 161 6.50 -13.40 15.31
CA PHE A 161 7.38 -14.57 15.36
C PHE A 161 8.68 -14.14 16.02
N GLU A 162 9.03 -14.78 17.15
CA GLU A 162 10.21 -14.45 17.90
C GLU A 162 10.99 -15.71 18.31
N LEU A 163 12.27 -15.73 18.02
CA LEU A 163 13.23 -16.76 18.46
C LEU A 163 14.20 -16.15 19.46
N LYS A 164 14.34 -16.82 20.62
CA LYS A 164 15.29 -16.41 21.68
C LYS A 164 16.18 -17.58 22.09
N ASP A 165 17.48 -17.37 22.10
CA ASP A 165 18.42 -18.29 22.72
C ASP A 165 18.36 -18.17 24.25
N THR A 166 18.46 -19.28 24.96
CA THR A 166 18.60 -19.28 26.41
C THR A 166 20.04 -19.00 26.82
N LYS A 167 20.25 -18.45 28.02
CA LYS A 167 21.59 -18.15 28.54
C LYS A 167 22.56 -19.35 28.55
N ARG A 168 22.05 -20.56 28.60
CA ARG A 168 22.85 -21.81 28.62
C ARG A 168 23.12 -22.39 27.24
N GLY A 169 22.51 -21.82 26.15
CA GLY A 169 22.80 -22.17 24.76
C GLY A 169 22.25 -23.53 24.26
N TYR A 170 21.79 -24.41 25.14
CA TYR A 170 21.24 -25.72 24.77
C TYR A 170 19.76 -25.72 24.40
N TYR A 171 19.01 -24.76 24.95
CA TYR A 171 17.59 -24.62 24.75
C TYR A 171 17.30 -23.31 24.02
N LYS A 172 16.20 -23.33 23.27
CA LYS A 172 15.68 -22.16 22.57
C LYS A 172 14.21 -21.95 22.89
N ILE A 173 13.76 -20.72 22.77
CA ILE A 173 12.36 -20.36 22.95
C ILE A 173 11.87 -19.84 21.60
N LEU A 174 10.80 -20.44 21.08
CA LEU A 174 10.03 -19.91 19.98
C LEU A 174 8.71 -19.41 20.53
N THR A 175 8.39 -18.16 20.27
CA THR A 175 7.10 -17.57 20.60
C THR A 175 6.48 -17.00 19.32
N PHE A 176 5.22 -17.29 19.10
CA PHE A 176 4.43 -16.72 18.01
C PHE A 176 2.96 -16.62 18.43
N ASP A 177 2.24 -15.71 17.80
CA ASP A 177 0.82 -15.53 18.02
C ASP A 177 0.04 -16.13 16.86
N ILE A 178 -1.15 -16.67 17.12
CA ILE A 178 -2.09 -17.09 16.09
C ILE A 178 -3.45 -16.44 16.30
N THR A 179 -4.17 -16.19 15.21
CA THR A 179 -5.54 -15.68 15.23
C THR A 179 -6.45 -16.47 14.33
N ASP A 180 -7.64 -16.80 14.82
CA ASP A 180 -8.75 -17.34 14.05
C ASP A 180 -9.79 -16.28 13.68
N TYR A 181 -9.44 -14.99 13.92
CA TYR A 181 -10.28 -13.80 13.75
C TYR A 181 -11.43 -13.65 14.75
N THR A 182 -11.61 -14.58 15.69
CA THR A 182 -12.46 -14.38 16.87
C THR A 182 -11.66 -13.77 18.02
N SER A 183 -10.40 -14.15 18.15
CA SER A 183 -9.41 -13.65 19.11
C SER A 183 -8.00 -14.04 18.66
N SER A 184 -7.01 -13.83 19.53
CA SER A 184 -5.62 -14.25 19.31
C SER A 184 -5.06 -14.89 20.57
N VAL A 185 -4.12 -15.83 20.41
CA VAL A 185 -3.44 -16.48 21.51
C VAL A 185 -1.95 -16.68 21.20
N SER A 186 -1.11 -16.49 22.21
CA SER A 186 0.33 -16.74 22.10
C SER A 186 0.63 -18.22 22.28
N ILE A 187 1.54 -18.71 21.46
CA ILE A 187 2.07 -20.08 21.51
C ILE A 187 3.54 -20.00 21.92
N LYS A 188 3.95 -20.84 22.90
CA LYS A 188 5.33 -20.89 23.37
C LYS A 188 5.88 -22.29 23.31
N VAL A 189 6.90 -22.49 22.49
CA VAL A 189 7.69 -23.73 22.42
C VAL A 189 9.01 -23.50 23.17
N PHE A 190 9.31 -24.36 24.11
CA PHE A 190 10.58 -24.41 24.81
C PHE A 190 11.16 -25.81 24.70
N ASP A 191 12.22 -25.98 23.92
CA ASP A 191 12.85 -27.24 23.66
C ASP A 191 14.34 -27.07 23.32
N THR A 192 15.04 -28.15 23.01
CA THR A 192 16.40 -28.11 22.50
C THR A 192 16.48 -27.28 21.22
N LYS A 193 17.66 -26.71 20.97
CA LYS A 193 17.88 -25.82 19.84
C LYS A 193 17.48 -26.47 18.51
N ASP A 194 17.87 -27.73 18.29
CA ASP A 194 17.60 -28.44 17.03
C ASP A 194 16.09 -28.63 16.79
N VAL A 195 15.33 -28.96 17.84
CA VAL A 195 13.87 -29.15 17.77
C VAL A 195 13.20 -27.82 17.46
N VAL A 196 13.57 -26.75 18.17
CA VAL A 196 12.97 -25.40 17.96
C VAL A 196 13.32 -24.86 16.58
N ASP A 197 14.55 -25.01 16.11
CA ASP A 197 14.97 -24.53 14.78
C ASP A 197 14.25 -25.31 13.66
N ALA A 198 14.03 -26.64 13.85
CA ALA A 198 13.26 -27.44 12.91
C ALA A 198 11.78 -27.01 12.82
N ILE A 199 11.15 -26.69 13.97
CA ILE A 199 9.78 -26.17 14.03
C ILE A 199 9.73 -24.80 13.38
N ALA A 200 10.63 -23.90 13.75
CA ALA A 200 10.70 -22.52 13.25
C ALA A 200 10.85 -22.48 11.72
N SER A 201 11.71 -23.31 11.16
CA SER A 201 11.90 -23.41 9.70
C SER A 201 10.60 -23.81 8.98
N LYS A 202 9.84 -24.78 9.52
CA LYS A 202 8.58 -25.22 8.93
C LYS A 202 7.45 -24.20 9.09
N ILE A 203 7.43 -23.47 10.22
CA ILE A 203 6.46 -22.40 10.49
C ILE A 203 6.71 -21.18 9.59
N ALA A 204 7.97 -20.87 9.30
CA ALA A 204 8.31 -19.71 8.44
C ALA A 204 7.70 -19.81 7.03
N ASP A 205 7.49 -21.03 6.52
CA ASP A 205 6.86 -21.30 5.23
C ASP A 205 5.33 -21.48 5.32
N ALA A 206 4.78 -21.56 6.55
CA ALA A 206 3.36 -21.77 6.79
C ALA A 206 2.65 -20.46 7.12
N HIS A 207 1.39 -20.34 6.70
CA HIS A 207 0.54 -19.22 7.06
C HIS A 207 -0.47 -19.57 8.16
N THR A 208 -0.91 -20.83 8.21
CA THR A 208 -2.00 -21.29 9.09
C THR A 208 -1.60 -22.57 9.79
N LEU A 209 -1.89 -22.66 11.08
CA LEU A 209 -1.60 -23.80 11.93
C LEU A 209 -2.85 -24.33 12.63
N ILE A 210 -2.79 -25.63 13.00
CA ILE A 210 -3.60 -26.22 14.06
C ILE A 210 -2.64 -26.53 15.21
N VAL A 211 -2.98 -26.08 16.42
CA VAL A 211 -2.15 -26.25 17.62
C VAL A 211 -2.98 -26.90 18.71
N LYS A 212 -2.45 -27.95 19.33
CA LYS A 212 -3.01 -28.57 20.51
C LYS A 212 -1.99 -28.53 21.65
N GLY A 213 -2.42 -28.11 22.84
CA GLY A 213 -1.55 -28.01 23.99
C GLY A 213 -2.20 -27.47 25.24
N GLY A 214 -1.43 -27.41 26.32
CA GLY A 214 -1.88 -26.86 27.60
C GLY A 214 -2.01 -25.35 27.57
N TYR A 215 -3.23 -24.81 27.78
CA TYR A 215 -3.49 -23.37 27.94
C TYR A 215 -3.32 -23.00 29.41
N LYS A 216 -2.28 -22.26 29.75
CA LYS A 216 -1.93 -21.91 31.13
C LYS A 216 -1.16 -20.60 31.22
N GLU A 217 -1.11 -20.06 32.42
CA GLU A 217 -0.29 -18.89 32.71
C GLU A 217 1.20 -19.23 32.60
N ASP A 218 1.92 -18.43 31.84
CA ASP A 218 3.39 -18.52 31.74
C ASP A 218 4.03 -17.80 32.91
N SER A 219 4.80 -18.54 33.72
CA SER A 219 5.44 -18.05 34.95
C SER A 219 6.41 -16.89 34.75
N PHE A 220 6.88 -16.64 33.52
CA PHE A 220 7.81 -15.54 33.24
C PHE A 220 7.11 -14.26 32.79
N SER A 221 6.05 -14.39 31.98
CA SER A 221 5.35 -13.23 31.42
C SER A 221 4.06 -12.89 32.15
N GLY A 222 3.54 -13.80 33.00
CA GLY A 222 2.23 -13.64 33.64
C GLY A 222 1.05 -13.66 32.65
N LYS A 223 1.28 -14.08 31.40
CA LYS A 223 0.25 -14.13 30.38
C LYS A 223 -0.20 -15.56 30.15
N TYR A 224 -1.49 -15.75 29.85
CA TYR A 224 -2.00 -17.03 29.42
C TYR A 224 -1.55 -17.31 27.97
N MET A 225 -1.01 -18.49 27.76
CA MET A 225 -0.55 -18.95 26.43
C MET A 225 -0.63 -20.47 26.30
N ILE A 226 -0.58 -20.98 25.08
CA ILE A 226 -0.57 -22.40 24.81
C ILE A 226 0.89 -22.89 24.75
N THR A 227 1.21 -23.87 25.58
CA THR A 227 2.41 -24.70 25.43
C THR A 227 2.02 -25.91 24.60
N PRO A 228 2.48 -26.03 23.34
CA PRO A 228 1.96 -27.06 22.43
C PRO A 228 2.52 -28.43 22.74
N ASP A 229 1.65 -29.45 22.67
CA ASP A 229 1.98 -30.87 22.58
C ASP A 229 2.07 -31.31 21.12
N SER A 230 1.33 -30.65 20.23
CA SER A 230 1.31 -30.93 18.80
C SER A 230 1.05 -29.68 17.99
N ILE A 231 1.69 -29.57 16.81
CA ILE A 231 1.52 -28.53 15.84
C ILE A 231 1.41 -29.14 14.45
N GLN A 232 0.40 -28.75 13.69
CA GLN A 232 0.23 -29.07 12.26
C GLN A 232 0.15 -27.82 11.43
N THR A 233 0.81 -27.82 10.27
CA THR A 233 0.54 -26.84 9.21
C THR A 233 -0.70 -27.27 8.44
N VAL A 234 -1.50 -26.33 7.96
CA VAL A 234 -2.71 -26.59 7.20
C VAL A 234 -2.94 -25.48 6.17
N LEU A 235 -3.55 -25.81 5.04
CA LEU A 235 -3.97 -24.78 4.08
C LEU A 235 -5.32 -24.21 4.51
N LYS A 236 -5.38 -22.89 4.48
CA LYS A 236 -6.63 -22.15 4.70
C LYS A 236 -7.39 -21.95 3.40
N ALA A 237 -8.70 -22.14 3.44
CA ALA A 237 -9.58 -21.80 2.35
C ALA A 237 -9.57 -20.27 2.16
N GLU A 238 -9.25 -19.84 0.97
CA GLU A 238 -9.31 -18.42 0.65
C GLU A 238 -10.78 -18.00 0.45
N LYS A 239 -11.11 -16.79 0.92
CA LYS A 239 -12.40 -16.19 0.60
C LYS A 239 -12.52 -16.01 -0.91
N GLU A 240 -13.66 -16.37 -1.45
CA GLU A 240 -14.02 -16.20 -2.85
C GLU A 240 -15.22 -15.25 -2.98
N ASP A 241 -15.28 -14.54 -4.08
CA ASP A 241 -16.47 -13.82 -4.47
C ASP A 241 -17.32 -14.73 -5.37
N ASN A 242 -18.42 -15.25 -4.83
CA ASN A 242 -19.33 -16.15 -5.54
C ASN A 242 -20.57 -15.42 -6.07
N ALA A 243 -20.59 -14.07 -6.04
CA ALA A 243 -21.66 -13.30 -6.62
C ALA A 243 -21.75 -13.56 -8.14
N GLU A 244 -22.95 -13.75 -8.67
CA GLU A 244 -23.18 -13.94 -10.10
C GLU A 244 -22.79 -12.68 -10.87
N GLU A 245 -23.20 -11.52 -10.37
CA GLU A 245 -22.76 -10.22 -10.87
C GLU A 245 -21.70 -9.62 -9.91
N LYS A 246 -20.50 -9.41 -10.44
CA LYS A 246 -19.36 -8.87 -9.67
C LYS A 246 -19.48 -7.37 -9.51
N ARG A 247 -19.33 -6.88 -8.28
CA ARG A 247 -19.27 -5.45 -7.99
C ARG A 247 -17.96 -4.86 -8.53
N VAL A 248 -18.04 -3.63 -9.01
CA VAL A 248 -16.86 -2.81 -9.29
C VAL A 248 -16.57 -1.95 -8.06
N GLU A 249 -15.39 -2.09 -7.48
CA GLU A 249 -14.96 -1.23 -6.38
C GLU A 249 -14.56 0.15 -6.92
N LEU A 250 -15.20 1.20 -6.40
CA LEU A 250 -14.98 2.59 -6.83
C LEU A 250 -14.34 3.45 -5.74
N HIS A 251 -14.21 2.93 -4.50
CA HIS A 251 -13.64 3.63 -3.36
C HIS A 251 -12.70 2.68 -2.59
N LEU A 252 -11.41 2.70 -2.92
CA LEU A 252 -10.41 1.77 -2.42
C LEU A 252 -9.16 2.51 -1.95
N HIS A 253 -8.74 2.21 -0.71
CA HIS A 253 -7.51 2.70 -0.13
C HIS A 253 -6.43 1.63 -0.09
N THR A 254 -5.23 2.00 -0.52
CA THR A 254 -4.04 1.16 -0.45
C THR A 254 -3.16 1.52 0.75
N SER A 255 -2.09 0.76 0.98
CA SER A 255 -1.09 1.11 2.01
C SER A 255 -0.36 2.44 1.76
N LEU A 256 -0.59 3.09 0.62
CA LEU A 256 -0.08 4.43 0.31
C LEU A 256 -1.08 5.54 0.63
N SER A 257 -2.28 5.18 1.11
CA SER A 257 -3.25 6.11 1.68
C SER A 257 -2.91 6.36 3.14
N GLU A 258 -2.59 7.60 3.49
CA GLU A 258 -2.07 7.99 4.80
C GLU A 258 -3.00 7.57 5.95
N MET A 259 -2.51 6.72 6.86
CA MET A 259 -3.19 6.25 8.07
C MET A 259 -4.54 5.56 7.84
N ASP A 260 -4.74 4.96 6.65
CA ASP A 260 -6.01 4.35 6.30
C ASP A 260 -5.85 2.93 5.75
N GLY A 261 -5.28 2.74 4.56
CA GLY A 261 -5.04 1.42 3.99
C GLY A 261 -3.80 0.72 4.53
N ILE A 262 -3.86 -0.60 4.67
CA ILE A 262 -2.71 -1.43 5.10
C ILE A 262 -2.25 -2.42 4.01
N THR A 263 -3.04 -2.59 2.96
CA THR A 263 -2.79 -3.59 1.91
C THR A 263 -2.09 -2.96 0.71
N ALA A 264 -1.01 -3.56 0.25
CA ALA A 264 -0.27 -3.07 -0.92
C ALA A 264 -1.13 -3.07 -2.19
N PRO A 265 -0.95 -2.09 -3.11
CA PRO A 265 -1.72 -1.96 -4.35
C PRO A 265 -1.75 -3.26 -5.16
N LYS A 266 -0.59 -3.91 -5.33
CA LYS A 266 -0.45 -5.18 -6.05
C LYS A 266 -1.32 -6.29 -5.47
N ALA A 267 -1.42 -6.40 -4.15
CA ALA A 267 -2.22 -7.44 -3.49
C ALA A 267 -3.72 -7.23 -3.74
N LEU A 268 -4.19 -5.99 -3.67
CA LEU A 268 -5.59 -5.61 -3.93
C LEU A 268 -5.98 -5.89 -5.39
N ILE A 269 -5.17 -5.45 -6.34
CA ILE A 269 -5.43 -5.68 -7.78
C ILE A 269 -5.43 -7.17 -8.10
N ASN A 270 -4.46 -7.94 -7.59
CA ASN A 270 -4.43 -9.39 -7.81
C ASN A 270 -5.64 -10.10 -7.19
N ARG A 271 -6.15 -9.62 -6.05
CA ARG A 271 -7.38 -10.15 -5.45
C ARG A 271 -8.59 -9.91 -6.34
N ALA A 272 -8.75 -8.71 -6.88
CA ALA A 272 -9.84 -8.38 -7.81
C ALA A 272 -9.76 -9.22 -9.10
N ILE A 273 -8.55 -9.40 -9.66
CA ILE A 273 -8.32 -10.28 -10.81
C ILE A 273 -8.74 -11.72 -10.48
N LYS A 274 -8.28 -12.25 -9.32
CA LYS A 274 -8.61 -13.61 -8.88
C LYS A 274 -10.11 -13.83 -8.71
N TRP A 275 -10.83 -12.82 -8.22
CA TRP A 275 -12.28 -12.88 -8.02
C TRP A 275 -13.08 -12.64 -9.31
N GLY A 276 -12.42 -12.33 -10.42
CA GLY A 276 -13.05 -12.12 -11.72
C GLY A 276 -13.77 -10.77 -11.86
N HIS A 277 -13.36 -9.77 -11.09
CA HIS A 277 -13.89 -8.41 -11.21
C HIS A 277 -13.51 -7.81 -12.59
N LYS A 278 -14.44 -7.04 -13.17
CA LYS A 278 -14.23 -6.41 -14.50
C LYS A 278 -13.37 -5.15 -14.39
N ALA A 279 -13.47 -4.43 -13.28
CA ALA A 279 -12.76 -3.18 -13.03
C ALA A 279 -12.55 -2.98 -11.54
N ILE A 280 -11.59 -2.11 -11.18
CA ILE A 280 -11.32 -1.65 -9.83
C ILE A 280 -10.76 -0.22 -9.89
N ALA A 281 -11.22 0.65 -9.01
CA ALA A 281 -10.62 1.97 -8.80
C ALA A 281 -9.54 1.93 -7.71
N VAL A 282 -8.62 2.88 -7.74
CA VAL A 282 -7.71 3.21 -6.62
C VAL A 282 -7.90 4.68 -6.30
N THR A 283 -8.25 4.97 -5.05
CA THR A 283 -8.72 6.29 -4.60
C THR A 283 -8.09 6.71 -3.28
N ASP A 284 -6.77 6.62 -3.17
CA ASP A 284 -6.02 7.02 -1.98
C ASP A 284 -6.25 8.50 -1.62
N HIS A 285 -6.15 8.83 -0.33
CA HIS A 285 -6.38 10.18 0.20
C HIS A 285 -5.42 11.22 -0.35
N GLY A 286 -5.92 12.13 -1.19
CA GLY A 286 -5.20 13.31 -1.70
C GLY A 286 -3.98 13.03 -2.57
N VAL A 287 -3.76 11.78 -2.97
CA VAL A 287 -2.55 11.31 -3.65
C VAL A 287 -2.84 10.23 -4.69
N VAL A 288 -1.84 9.94 -5.53
CA VAL A 288 -1.91 8.94 -6.61
C VAL A 288 -0.66 8.04 -6.69
N GLN A 289 0.11 7.95 -5.62
CA GLN A 289 1.36 7.18 -5.62
C GLN A 289 1.17 5.68 -5.91
N ALA A 290 0.00 5.12 -5.60
CA ALA A 290 -0.33 3.72 -5.88
C ALA A 290 -0.54 3.42 -7.36
N LEU A 291 -0.88 4.42 -8.18
CA LEU A 291 -1.31 4.20 -9.57
C LEU A 291 -0.25 3.53 -10.46
N PRO A 292 1.06 3.84 -10.39
CA PRO A 292 2.06 3.15 -11.22
C PRO A 292 2.13 1.64 -10.92
N GLU A 293 2.14 1.24 -9.65
CA GLU A 293 2.17 -0.18 -9.26
C GLU A 293 0.85 -0.87 -9.62
N ALA A 294 -0.29 -0.22 -9.35
CA ALA A 294 -1.61 -0.71 -9.71
C ALA A 294 -1.74 -0.93 -11.23
N TYR A 295 -1.29 0.04 -12.05
CA TYR A 295 -1.31 -0.05 -13.50
C TYR A 295 -0.46 -1.22 -14.03
N ASN A 296 0.77 -1.34 -13.56
CA ASN A 296 1.65 -2.43 -13.97
C ASN A 296 1.11 -3.81 -13.57
N THR A 297 0.40 -3.89 -12.45
CA THR A 297 -0.22 -5.14 -11.98
C THR A 297 -1.50 -5.47 -12.76
N ALA A 298 -2.33 -4.46 -13.04
CA ALA A 298 -3.61 -4.59 -13.75
C ALA A 298 -3.43 -4.90 -15.25
N LYS A 299 -2.32 -4.49 -15.84
CA LYS A 299 -2.05 -4.45 -17.29
C LYS A 299 -2.60 -5.65 -18.06
N GLY A 300 -3.65 -5.43 -18.86
CA GLY A 300 -4.29 -6.43 -19.71
C GLY A 300 -5.13 -7.49 -18.98
N LYS A 301 -5.25 -7.42 -17.63
CA LYS A 301 -5.95 -8.42 -16.82
C LYS A 301 -7.26 -7.90 -16.22
N ILE A 302 -7.29 -6.62 -15.86
CA ILE A 302 -8.46 -5.96 -15.27
C ILE A 302 -8.43 -4.46 -15.66
N LYS A 303 -9.60 -3.84 -15.83
CA LYS A 303 -9.68 -2.40 -16.05
C LYS A 303 -9.35 -1.66 -14.75
N LEU A 304 -8.25 -0.89 -14.74
CA LEU A 304 -7.92 0.02 -13.65
C LEU A 304 -8.59 1.37 -13.90
N ILE A 305 -9.35 1.85 -12.93
CA ILE A 305 -9.93 3.19 -12.90
C ILE A 305 -9.00 4.06 -12.03
N LEU A 306 -8.44 5.10 -12.63
CA LEU A 306 -7.58 6.05 -11.91
C LEU A 306 -8.44 7.00 -11.11
N GLY A 307 -8.14 7.18 -9.83
CA GLY A 307 -8.92 8.05 -8.98
C GLY A 307 -8.13 8.59 -7.79
N MET A 308 -8.84 9.34 -6.97
CA MET A 308 -8.35 9.89 -5.70
C MET A 308 -9.56 10.22 -4.82
N GLU A 309 -9.45 10.01 -3.51
CA GLU A 309 -10.33 10.64 -2.55
C GLU A 309 -9.77 11.99 -2.13
N GLY A 310 -10.47 13.06 -2.47
CA GLY A 310 -10.05 14.44 -2.21
C GLY A 310 -10.70 15.03 -0.96
N TYR A 311 -10.15 16.15 -0.50
CA TYR A 311 -10.70 16.94 0.60
C TYR A 311 -11.32 18.23 0.04
N LEU A 312 -12.63 18.19 -0.19
CA LEU A 312 -13.40 19.30 -0.78
C LEU A 312 -13.68 20.40 0.25
N VAL A 313 -13.48 21.65 -0.13
CA VAL A 313 -13.87 22.83 0.64
C VAL A 313 -14.77 23.71 -0.21
N ASP A 314 -15.89 24.14 0.37
CA ASP A 314 -16.78 25.12 -0.23
C ASP A 314 -16.17 26.52 -0.04
N ASP A 315 -15.42 26.97 -1.04
CA ASP A 315 -14.72 28.26 -1.04
C ASP A 315 -15.63 29.46 -1.34
N GLU A 316 -16.85 29.24 -1.79
CA GLU A 316 -17.89 30.29 -1.82
C GLU A 316 -18.36 30.60 -0.40
N LYS A 317 -18.59 29.56 0.41
CA LYS A 317 -19.00 29.68 1.80
C LYS A 317 -17.86 30.16 2.71
N TYR A 318 -16.64 29.72 2.42
CA TYR A 318 -15.43 30.01 3.20
C TYR A 318 -14.34 30.62 2.32
N PRO A 319 -14.51 31.85 1.81
CA PRO A 319 -13.58 32.46 0.84
C PRO A 319 -12.16 32.60 1.36
N ASN A 320 -11.98 32.71 2.69
CA ASN A 320 -10.68 32.84 3.34
C ASN A 320 -10.28 31.56 4.09
N PHE A 321 -10.70 30.36 3.63
CA PHE A 321 -10.47 29.11 4.36
C PHE A 321 -8.99 28.85 4.67
N MET A 322 -8.07 29.37 3.86
CA MET A 322 -6.62 29.23 4.13
C MET A 322 -6.15 30.01 5.35
N GLU A 323 -6.83 31.09 5.72
CA GLU A 323 -6.51 31.91 6.90
C GLU A 323 -7.23 31.42 8.16
N LEU A 324 -8.35 30.72 8.01
CA LEU A 324 -9.15 30.18 9.11
C LEU A 324 -8.43 29.03 9.84
N LYS A 325 -8.72 28.78 11.10
CA LYS A 325 -8.30 27.57 11.80
C LYS A 325 -9.08 26.36 11.27
N ASN A 326 -8.54 25.16 11.38
CA ASN A 326 -9.15 23.93 10.85
C ASN A 326 -10.56 23.62 11.37
N ASN A 327 -10.94 24.12 12.54
CA ASN A 327 -12.27 23.99 13.13
C ASN A 327 -13.24 25.12 12.75
N GLN A 328 -12.85 26.07 11.93
CA GLN A 328 -13.66 27.21 11.52
C GLN A 328 -14.27 27.06 10.13
N PHE A 329 -13.93 26.01 9.39
CA PHE A 329 -14.51 25.64 8.12
C PHE A 329 -14.73 24.15 8.04
N LYS A 330 -15.64 23.72 7.15
CA LYS A 330 -15.89 22.31 6.89
C LYS A 330 -15.12 21.86 5.66
N ARG A 331 -14.60 20.65 5.73
CA ARG A 331 -14.03 19.93 4.60
C ARG A 331 -14.72 18.57 4.52
N HIS A 332 -14.98 18.12 3.31
CA HIS A 332 -15.70 16.88 3.05
C HIS A 332 -14.89 16.00 2.12
N HIS A 333 -15.06 14.70 2.23
CA HIS A 333 -14.48 13.77 1.28
C HIS A 333 -15.24 13.81 -0.04
N ILE A 334 -14.53 13.59 -1.14
CA ILE A 334 -15.09 13.49 -2.49
C ILE A 334 -14.29 12.48 -3.29
N ILE A 335 -14.95 11.60 -4.02
CA ILE A 335 -14.29 10.68 -4.93
C ILE A 335 -14.17 11.31 -6.31
N LEU A 336 -12.96 11.34 -6.84
CA LEU A 336 -12.65 11.79 -8.18
C LEU A 336 -12.15 10.61 -8.99
N LEU A 337 -12.87 10.22 -10.04
CA LEU A 337 -12.50 9.12 -10.94
C LEU A 337 -12.25 9.67 -12.34
N VAL A 338 -11.23 9.18 -13.01
CA VAL A 338 -10.99 9.51 -14.43
C VAL A 338 -11.97 8.70 -15.28
N LYS A 339 -12.92 9.41 -15.90
CA LYS A 339 -13.89 8.85 -16.84
C LYS A 339 -13.26 8.63 -18.19
N GLU A 340 -12.60 9.65 -18.70
CA GLU A 340 -12.08 9.71 -20.05
C GLU A 340 -10.83 10.58 -20.13
N ASP A 341 -9.83 10.12 -20.83
CA ASP A 341 -8.65 10.91 -21.18
C ASP A 341 -8.24 10.57 -22.61
N THR A 342 -8.54 11.49 -23.51
CA THR A 342 -8.18 11.41 -24.93
C THR A 342 -7.11 12.43 -25.30
N SER A 343 -6.39 12.96 -24.31
CA SER A 343 -5.40 14.05 -24.47
C SER A 343 -4.26 13.69 -25.44
N LEU A 344 -3.95 12.39 -25.59
CA LEU A 344 -2.92 11.87 -26.48
C LEU A 344 -3.46 11.33 -27.80
N ASP A 345 -4.77 11.34 -28.03
CA ASP A 345 -5.38 10.85 -29.26
C ASP A 345 -5.36 11.97 -30.33
N GLU A 346 -4.43 11.85 -31.27
CA GLU A 346 -4.25 12.81 -32.34
C GLU A 346 -5.37 12.78 -33.39
N SER A 347 -6.19 11.71 -33.43
CA SER A 347 -7.34 11.61 -34.33
C SER A 347 -8.52 12.49 -33.88
N ILE A 348 -8.53 12.92 -32.61
CA ILE A 348 -9.55 13.82 -32.05
C ILE A 348 -9.05 15.27 -32.10
N PRO A 349 -9.86 16.21 -32.62
CA PRO A 349 -9.55 17.65 -32.55
C PRO A 349 -9.22 18.08 -31.13
N LYS A 350 -8.21 18.95 -30.97
CA LYS A 350 -7.70 19.34 -29.64
C LYS A 350 -8.77 19.92 -28.73
N GLU A 351 -9.71 20.65 -29.29
CA GLU A 351 -10.88 21.26 -28.61
C GLU A 351 -11.92 20.24 -28.13
N GLU A 352 -11.94 19.04 -28.71
CA GLU A 352 -12.85 17.94 -28.35
C GLU A 352 -12.21 16.93 -27.42
N ARG A 353 -10.89 17.02 -27.18
CA ARG A 353 -10.17 16.08 -26.32
C ARG A 353 -10.59 16.21 -24.86
N LYS A 354 -10.69 15.06 -24.19
CA LYS A 354 -10.93 14.97 -22.75
C LYS A 354 -9.60 14.86 -22.00
N TYR A 355 -9.52 15.56 -20.90
CA TYR A 355 -8.28 15.70 -20.12
C TYR A 355 -8.43 15.19 -18.68
N GLY A 356 -9.21 14.14 -18.45
CA GLY A 356 -9.57 13.67 -17.11
C GLY A 356 -8.35 13.35 -16.23
N ARG A 357 -7.36 12.62 -16.74
CA ARG A 357 -6.12 12.34 -16.00
C ARG A 357 -5.32 13.60 -15.72
N LYS A 358 -5.20 14.50 -16.69
CA LYS A 358 -4.50 15.77 -16.50
C LYS A 358 -5.21 16.63 -15.46
N ASN A 359 -6.54 16.72 -15.54
CA ASN A 359 -7.35 17.48 -14.58
C ASN A 359 -7.20 16.92 -13.17
N LEU A 360 -7.22 15.59 -12.99
CA LEU A 360 -6.95 14.95 -11.72
C LEU A 360 -5.57 15.34 -11.15
N TYR A 361 -4.52 15.25 -11.96
CA TYR A 361 -3.16 15.59 -11.52
C TYR A 361 -2.97 17.07 -11.22
N GLU A 362 -3.65 17.95 -11.96
CA GLU A 362 -3.62 19.39 -11.67
C GLU A 362 -4.33 19.71 -10.35
N LEU A 363 -5.46 19.05 -10.04
CA LEU A 363 -6.15 19.19 -8.75
C LEU A 363 -5.26 18.74 -7.60
N ILE A 364 -4.58 17.58 -7.74
CA ILE A 364 -3.63 17.06 -6.74
C ILE A 364 -2.46 18.04 -6.55
N SER A 365 -1.85 18.48 -7.63
CA SER A 365 -0.72 19.40 -7.57
C SER A 365 -1.10 20.71 -6.90
N TYR A 366 -2.25 21.28 -7.28
CA TYR A 366 -2.75 22.51 -6.69
C TYR A 366 -3.04 22.36 -5.19
N SER A 367 -3.76 21.29 -4.80
CA SER A 367 -4.13 21.07 -3.41
C SER A 367 -2.91 20.83 -2.50
N ASN A 368 -1.87 20.18 -3.01
CA ASN A 368 -0.64 19.96 -2.26
C ASN A 368 0.29 21.17 -2.21
N VAL A 369 0.31 22.02 -3.26
CA VAL A 369 1.25 23.16 -3.35
C VAL A 369 0.64 24.47 -2.89
N LYS A 370 -0.66 24.70 -3.17
CA LYS A 370 -1.31 25.99 -2.95
C LYS A 370 -2.29 25.98 -1.77
N THR A 371 -3.00 24.89 -1.56
CA THR A 371 -4.09 24.83 -0.57
C THR A 371 -3.89 23.70 0.45
N TYR A 372 -2.63 23.34 0.73
CA TYR A 372 -2.32 22.39 1.78
C TYR A 372 -2.47 23.00 3.16
N LYS A 373 -3.32 22.40 3.99
CA LYS A 373 -3.57 22.82 5.37
C LYS A 373 -3.90 21.59 6.23
N THR A 374 -2.88 20.93 6.75
CA THR A 374 -2.95 19.59 7.38
C THR A 374 -3.41 18.49 6.43
N ARG A 375 -4.16 18.82 5.38
CA ARG A 375 -4.60 17.98 4.27
C ARG A 375 -4.57 18.80 2.99
N PRO A 376 -4.42 18.17 1.81
CA PRO A 376 -4.49 18.85 0.51
C PRO A 376 -5.96 19.19 0.19
N LEU A 377 -6.33 20.45 0.35
CA LEU A 377 -7.71 20.93 0.17
C LEU A 377 -7.99 21.27 -1.30
N ILE A 378 -9.16 20.88 -1.79
CA ILE A 378 -9.63 21.17 -3.14
C ILE A 378 -10.77 22.18 -3.04
N PRO A 379 -10.60 23.43 -3.50
CA PRO A 379 -11.70 24.39 -3.59
C PRO A 379 -12.77 23.90 -4.57
N LYS A 380 -14.04 24.01 -4.20
CA LYS A 380 -15.19 23.57 -5.00
C LYS A 380 -15.25 24.31 -6.34
N SER A 381 -14.91 25.60 -6.35
CA SER A 381 -14.82 26.42 -7.56
C SER A 381 -13.75 25.91 -8.54
N MET A 382 -12.57 25.53 -8.03
CA MET A 382 -11.51 24.96 -8.86
C MET A 382 -11.92 23.62 -9.45
N LEU A 383 -12.54 22.75 -8.64
CA LEU A 383 -13.03 21.45 -9.10
C LEU A 383 -14.07 21.62 -10.21
N ALA A 384 -15.00 22.58 -10.07
CA ALA A 384 -15.98 22.88 -11.11
C ALA A 384 -15.32 23.24 -12.45
N GLY A 385 -14.22 24.01 -12.42
CA GLY A 385 -13.44 24.36 -13.62
C GLY A 385 -12.59 23.23 -14.21
N LYS A 386 -12.42 22.09 -13.47
CA LYS A 386 -11.60 20.94 -13.89
C LYS A 386 -12.41 19.62 -13.99
N ARG A 387 -13.73 19.73 -14.02
CA ARG A 387 -14.63 18.57 -14.01
C ARG A 387 -14.59 17.74 -15.29
N ASP A 388 -14.20 18.33 -16.42
CA ASP A 388 -14.20 17.65 -17.70
C ASP A 388 -13.31 16.40 -17.70
N GLY A 389 -13.89 15.26 -18.13
CA GLY A 389 -13.22 13.96 -18.10
C GLY A 389 -13.15 13.29 -16.72
N LEU A 390 -13.78 13.87 -15.69
CA LEU A 390 -13.89 13.29 -14.35
C LEU A 390 -15.33 12.83 -14.05
N ILE A 391 -15.46 11.86 -13.15
CA ILE A 391 -16.70 11.47 -12.46
C ILE A 391 -16.50 11.80 -10.98
N LEU A 392 -17.51 12.44 -10.38
CA LEU A 392 -17.51 12.85 -8.99
C LEU A 392 -18.48 11.99 -8.18
N GLY A 393 -17.96 11.36 -7.12
CA GLY A 393 -18.74 10.56 -6.18
C GLY A 393 -18.92 11.24 -4.82
N SER A 394 -20.03 10.98 -4.14
CA SER A 394 -20.36 11.60 -2.85
C SER A 394 -19.52 11.14 -1.67
N ALA A 395 -18.62 10.17 -1.88
CA ALA A 395 -17.75 9.55 -0.88
C ALA A 395 -18.48 8.90 0.31
N CYS A 396 -17.75 8.70 1.42
CA CYS A 396 -18.17 7.98 2.62
C CYS A 396 -18.99 8.86 3.57
N GLU A 397 -19.05 8.47 4.87
CA GLU A 397 -19.70 9.24 5.94
C GLU A 397 -19.06 10.62 6.17
N GLN A 398 -17.82 10.85 5.69
CA GLN A 398 -17.17 12.16 5.70
C GLN A 398 -17.51 13.01 4.46
N GLY A 399 -18.30 12.49 3.54
CA GLY A 399 -18.79 13.21 2.37
C GLY A 399 -19.82 14.30 2.71
N GLU A 400 -19.91 15.33 1.85
CA GLU A 400 -20.78 16.49 2.08
C GLU A 400 -22.26 16.08 2.22
N LEU A 401 -22.75 15.18 1.37
CA LEU A 401 -24.13 14.74 1.40
C LEU A 401 -24.45 13.97 2.68
N TYR A 402 -23.60 13.03 3.08
CA TYR A 402 -23.81 12.24 4.28
C TYR A 402 -23.81 13.12 5.53
N GLN A 403 -22.86 14.05 5.63
CA GLN A 403 -22.80 15.01 6.73
C GLN A 403 -24.02 15.94 6.75
N ALA A 404 -24.53 16.33 5.59
CA ALA A 404 -25.74 17.14 5.49
C ALA A 404 -26.99 16.39 5.99
N ILE A 405 -27.07 15.07 5.73
CA ILE A 405 -28.15 14.21 6.27
C ILE A 405 -28.06 14.13 7.80
N LEU A 406 -26.87 13.93 8.36
CA LEU A 406 -26.66 13.92 9.82
C LEU A 406 -26.96 15.28 10.48
N GLU A 407 -26.83 16.37 9.74
CA GLU A 407 -27.18 17.73 10.17
C GLU A 407 -28.68 18.03 10.02
N GLU A 408 -29.49 17.05 9.59
CA GLU A 408 -30.93 17.18 9.38
C GLU A 408 -31.28 18.36 8.42
N LYS A 409 -30.51 18.54 7.34
CA LYS A 409 -30.82 19.55 6.32
C LYS A 409 -32.12 19.25 5.59
N THR A 410 -32.74 20.30 5.03
CA THR A 410 -33.99 20.13 4.27
C THR A 410 -33.77 19.34 2.98
N ASP A 411 -34.85 18.75 2.46
CA ASP A 411 -34.80 17.97 1.23
C ASP A 411 -34.27 18.81 0.04
N GLU A 412 -34.63 20.08 -0.03
CA GLU A 412 -34.15 21.00 -1.06
C GLU A 412 -32.62 21.25 -0.95
N GLU A 413 -32.11 21.37 0.27
CA GLU A 413 -30.66 21.48 0.49
C GLU A 413 -29.94 20.20 0.14
N LEU A 414 -30.49 19.03 0.49
CA LEU A 414 -29.94 17.71 0.16
C LEU A 414 -29.94 17.47 -1.35
N GLU A 415 -31.02 17.82 -2.06
CA GLU A 415 -31.11 17.72 -3.51
C GLU A 415 -30.07 18.60 -4.20
N LYS A 416 -29.88 19.83 -3.73
CA LYS A 416 -28.85 20.74 -4.23
C LYS A 416 -27.45 20.17 -4.05
N ILE A 417 -27.14 19.59 -2.89
CA ILE A 417 -25.85 18.95 -2.63
C ILE A 417 -25.69 17.71 -3.51
N ALA A 418 -26.69 16.84 -3.57
CA ALA A 418 -26.65 15.62 -4.35
C ALA A 418 -26.44 15.87 -5.85
N SER A 419 -27.06 16.93 -6.40
CA SER A 419 -26.93 17.31 -7.81
C SER A 419 -25.49 17.73 -8.23
N PHE A 420 -24.62 18.01 -7.29
CA PHE A 420 -23.22 18.28 -7.57
C PHE A 420 -22.44 17.04 -8.00
N TYR A 421 -22.87 15.85 -7.57
CA TYR A 421 -22.18 14.59 -7.80
C TYR A 421 -22.75 13.85 -9.02
N ASP A 422 -21.91 13.04 -9.69
CA ASP A 422 -22.33 12.18 -10.81
C ASP A 422 -22.91 10.87 -10.32
N TYR A 423 -22.52 10.41 -9.12
CA TYR A 423 -23.09 9.25 -8.44
C TYR A 423 -23.06 9.44 -6.92
N LEU A 424 -23.95 8.74 -6.25
CA LEU A 424 -24.01 8.69 -4.79
C LEU A 424 -23.50 7.34 -4.31
N GLU A 425 -22.67 7.36 -3.28
CA GLU A 425 -22.07 6.16 -2.69
C GLU A 425 -22.91 5.68 -1.51
N ILE A 426 -23.18 4.38 -1.48
CA ILE A 426 -23.78 3.67 -0.35
C ILE A 426 -22.77 2.64 0.12
N GLN A 427 -22.31 2.79 1.35
CA GLN A 427 -21.34 1.87 1.95
C GLN A 427 -22.01 0.67 2.62
N PRO A 428 -21.28 -0.46 2.77
CA PRO A 428 -21.77 -1.59 3.56
C PRO A 428 -22.08 -1.19 5.01
N ASN A 429 -23.12 -1.78 5.59
CA ASN A 429 -23.55 -1.49 6.97
C ASN A 429 -22.39 -1.63 7.99
N GLY A 430 -21.42 -2.52 7.74
CA GLY A 430 -20.27 -2.72 8.59
C GLY A 430 -19.40 -1.46 8.76
N ASN A 431 -19.28 -0.63 7.71
CA ASN A 431 -18.50 0.60 7.76
C ASN A 431 -19.09 1.63 8.71
N ASN A 432 -20.43 1.67 8.82
CA ASN A 432 -21.14 2.62 9.65
C ASN A 432 -21.77 1.99 10.91
N ALA A 433 -21.40 0.74 11.22
CA ALA A 433 -21.94 0.01 12.38
C ALA A 433 -21.62 0.69 13.73
N PHE A 434 -20.55 1.47 13.82
CA PHE A 434 -20.22 2.25 15.00
C PHE A 434 -21.30 3.28 15.34
N MET A 435 -22.00 3.84 14.34
CA MET A 435 -23.09 4.78 14.55
C MET A 435 -24.32 4.13 15.19
N LEU A 436 -24.49 2.81 15.01
CA LEU A 436 -25.58 2.04 15.63
C LEU A 436 -25.23 1.57 17.05
N ARG A 437 -23.94 1.45 17.36
CA ARG A 437 -23.44 1.00 18.67
C ARG A 437 -23.38 2.13 19.70
N THR A 438 -24.15 3.17 19.51
CA THR A 438 -24.09 4.41 20.30
C THR A 438 -24.64 4.29 21.73
N SER A 439 -24.06 3.43 22.55
CA SER A 439 -23.86 3.76 23.97
C SER A 439 -22.91 4.95 24.13
N ASP A 440 -22.11 5.23 23.12
CA ASP A 440 -21.23 6.38 22.98
C ASP A 440 -21.92 7.50 22.18
N GLN A 441 -23.19 7.79 22.46
CA GLN A 441 -23.81 9.01 21.97
C GLN A 441 -23.04 10.18 22.56
N GLU A 442 -22.13 10.76 21.80
CA GLU A 442 -21.67 12.11 22.10
C GLU A 442 -22.88 13.03 22.01
N TYR A 443 -23.41 13.40 23.17
CA TYR A 443 -24.38 14.46 23.27
C TYR A 443 -23.68 15.75 22.88
N ILE A 444 -23.93 16.22 21.66
CA ILE A 444 -23.49 17.56 21.26
C ILE A 444 -24.37 18.53 22.02
N THR A 445 -23.87 18.99 23.16
CA THR A 445 -24.44 20.12 23.86
C THR A 445 -24.28 21.36 22.98
N ASN A 446 -25.39 21.91 22.53
CA ASN A 446 -25.36 23.18 21.83
C ASN A 446 -24.92 24.30 22.82
N LYS A 447 -24.57 25.50 22.31
CA LYS A 447 -24.16 26.64 23.12
C LYS A 447 -25.18 27.09 24.17
N LYS A 448 -26.37 26.50 24.22
CA LYS A 448 -27.46 26.77 25.16
C LYS A 448 -27.62 25.66 26.21
N GLY A 449 -26.76 24.62 26.18
CA GLY A 449 -26.83 23.52 27.14
C GLY A 449 -27.95 22.49 26.85
N GLU A 450 -28.57 22.52 25.66
CA GLU A 450 -29.56 21.55 25.26
C GLU A 450 -28.84 20.35 24.59
N GLU A 451 -29.12 19.14 25.10
CA GLU A 451 -28.60 17.91 24.51
C GLU A 451 -29.40 17.60 23.22
N LYS A 452 -28.69 17.51 22.09
CA LYS A 452 -29.21 16.92 20.85
C LYS A 452 -28.66 15.49 20.71
N LYS A 453 -29.58 14.55 20.54
CA LYS A 453 -29.23 13.16 20.17
C LYS A 453 -28.63 13.10 18.78
#